data_60623f3968f9ae2d7caa5cf2b8c55dcc
#
_entry.id   60623f3968f9ae2d7caa5cf2b8c55dcc
#
_cell.length_a   1.000
_cell.length_b   1.000
_cell.length_c   1.000
_cell.angle_alpha   90.00
_cell.angle_beta   90.00
_cell.angle_gamma   90.00
#
_symmetry.space_group_name_H-M   'P 1'
#
loop_
_entity.id
_entity.type
_entity.pdbx_description
1 polymer ?
#
loop_
_entity_poly.entity_id
_entity_poly.type
_entity_poly.pdbx_seq_one_letter_code
_entity_poly.pdbx_strand_id
1 'polypeptide(L)'
;SYSQSAYPIEIRLSGESVDILTENANKVVNMLHQIPELRLIHTNFNEPQAATKVVLKEDEATRLGVSNMGVETTLAMRYGKGLPITNTWEGDYNIPVVLKSKKSDQSTPQDLANEQIPVQAGLSTVPLRQIANIEPTWENGQVVRRNGVYTISVLADVERGENAMA
;
A
#
# COMPACT_ATOMS: atom_id res chain seq x y z
N SER A 1 -6.68 -13.25 26.45
CA SER A 1 -6.10 -12.17 25.68
C SER A 1 -6.98 -11.87 24.50
N TYR A 2 -7.46 -10.71 24.45
CA TYR A 2 -8.34 -10.31 23.41
C TYR A 2 -7.57 -9.95 22.21
N SER A 3 -7.74 -10.72 21.18
CA SER A 3 -7.40 -10.19 19.91
C SER A 3 -8.41 -9.12 19.63
N GLN A 4 -8.03 -7.95 19.82
CA GLN A 4 -8.92 -6.88 19.51
C GLN A 4 -8.91 -6.69 18.04
N SER A 5 -10.05 -6.89 17.44
CA SER A 5 -10.26 -6.25 16.19
C SER A 5 -9.99 -4.79 16.48
N ALA A 6 -9.15 -4.20 15.71
CA ALA A 6 -8.71 -2.87 15.98
C ALA A 6 -9.86 -1.89 16.13
N TYR A 7 -10.96 -2.07 15.38
CA TYR A 7 -12.07 -1.12 15.37
C TYR A 7 -13.39 -1.85 15.33
N PRO A 8 -14.30 -1.57 16.27
CA PRO A 8 -15.60 -2.24 16.29
C PRO A 8 -16.57 -1.80 15.18
N ILE A 9 -16.33 -0.65 14.55
CA ILE A 9 -17.19 -0.18 13.48
C ILE A 9 -16.38 0.05 12.23
N GLU A 10 -16.81 -0.56 11.16
CA GLU A 10 -16.23 -0.36 9.85
C GLU A 10 -17.34 -0.16 8.83
N ILE A 11 -17.31 0.96 8.12
CA ILE A 11 -18.25 1.26 7.05
C ILE A 11 -17.45 1.27 5.75
N ARG A 12 -17.79 0.36 4.84
CA ARG A 12 -17.11 0.27 3.56
C ARG A 12 -17.92 0.99 2.50
N LEU A 13 -17.24 1.89 1.81
CA LEU A 13 -17.83 2.64 0.70
C LEU A 13 -17.14 2.20 -0.58
N SER A 14 -17.94 1.91 -1.59
CA SER A 14 -17.40 1.46 -2.88
C SER A 14 -17.95 2.34 -3.99
N GLY A 15 -17.14 2.53 -5.01
CA GLY A 15 -17.56 3.34 -6.15
C GLY A 15 -16.51 3.33 -7.26
N GLU A 16 -16.91 3.86 -8.41
CA GLU A 16 -16.05 3.88 -9.58
C GLU A 16 -15.16 5.11 -9.65
N SER A 17 -15.47 6.14 -8.87
CA SER A 17 -14.72 7.39 -8.85
C SER A 17 -14.11 7.60 -7.49
N VAL A 18 -12.78 7.74 -7.45
CA VAL A 18 -12.05 8.00 -6.21
C VAL A 18 -12.48 9.33 -5.61
N ASP A 19 -12.69 10.35 -6.44
CA ASP A 19 -13.05 11.67 -5.94
C ASP A 19 -14.40 11.67 -5.25
N ILE A 20 -15.40 11.07 -5.87
CA ILE A 20 -16.73 10.96 -5.27
C ILE A 20 -16.70 10.11 -4.03
N LEU A 21 -15.92 9.01 -4.08
CA LEU A 21 -15.82 8.12 -2.96
C LEU A 21 -15.16 8.80 -1.76
N THR A 22 -14.12 9.57 -1.99
CA THR A 22 -13.44 10.33 -0.94
C THR A 22 -14.37 11.36 -0.34
N GLU A 23 -15.13 12.07 -1.17
CA GLU A 23 -16.08 13.04 -0.70
C GLU A 23 -17.15 12.38 0.18
N ASN A 24 -17.67 11.25 -0.27
CA ASN A 24 -18.68 10.53 0.50
C ASN A 24 -18.11 9.96 1.80
N ALA A 25 -16.86 9.48 1.77
CA ALA A 25 -16.22 9.02 2.99
C ALA A 25 -16.07 10.15 4.01
N ASN A 26 -15.73 11.35 3.56
CA ASN A 26 -15.64 12.50 4.43
C ASN A 26 -17.00 12.87 5.02
N LYS A 27 -18.06 12.75 4.24
CA LYS A 27 -19.41 12.97 4.75
C LYS A 27 -19.76 11.97 5.84
N VAL A 28 -19.41 10.71 5.65
CA VAL A 28 -19.65 9.68 6.66
C VAL A 28 -18.85 9.99 7.92
N VAL A 29 -17.59 10.38 7.79
CA VAL A 29 -16.77 10.76 8.93
C VAL A 29 -17.44 11.89 9.71
N ASN A 30 -17.92 12.91 9.01
CA ASN A 30 -18.59 14.04 9.66
C ASN A 30 -19.87 13.61 10.36
N MET A 31 -20.62 12.71 9.77
CA MET A 31 -21.83 12.18 10.41
C MET A 31 -21.49 11.41 11.68
N LEU A 32 -20.44 10.61 11.63
CA LEU A 32 -20.03 9.82 12.79
C LEU A 32 -19.52 10.70 13.93
N HIS A 33 -18.91 11.84 13.61
CA HIS A 33 -18.47 12.78 14.65
C HIS A 33 -19.60 13.33 15.49
N GLN A 34 -20.83 13.24 15.02
CA GLN A 34 -21.99 13.69 15.77
C GLN A 34 -22.47 12.66 16.78
N ILE A 35 -21.87 11.50 16.80
CA ILE A 35 -22.24 10.43 17.74
C ILE A 35 -21.22 10.43 18.86
N PRO A 36 -21.60 10.83 20.08
CA PRO A 36 -20.62 11.03 21.16
C PRO A 36 -19.92 9.76 21.61
N GLU A 37 -20.53 8.60 21.37
CA GLU A 37 -19.95 7.33 21.79
C GLU A 37 -18.83 6.85 20.87
N LEU A 38 -18.68 7.48 19.70
CA LEU A 38 -17.66 7.08 18.75
C LEU A 38 -16.42 7.94 18.88
N ARG A 39 -15.27 7.30 18.74
CA ARG A 39 -13.98 7.97 18.79
C ARG A 39 -13.04 7.34 17.78
N LEU A 40 -11.91 8.00 17.56
CA LEU A 40 -10.89 7.54 16.62
C LEU A 40 -11.47 7.34 15.22
N ILE A 41 -12.37 8.23 14.84
CA ILE A 41 -13.05 8.16 13.53
C ILE A 41 -12.06 8.58 12.46
N HIS A 42 -11.82 7.69 11.51
CA HIS A 42 -10.88 7.97 10.43
C HIS A 42 -11.16 7.07 9.24
N THR A 43 -10.55 7.39 8.12
CA THR A 43 -10.60 6.52 6.94
C THR A 43 -9.29 5.78 6.82
N ASN A 44 -9.34 4.58 6.24
CA ASN A 44 -8.11 3.84 5.95
C ASN A 44 -7.29 4.51 4.85
N PHE A 45 -7.89 5.42 4.10
CA PHE A 45 -7.19 6.19 3.09
C PHE A 45 -6.11 7.10 3.70
N ASN A 46 -6.34 7.57 4.91
CA ASN A 46 -5.42 8.50 5.56
C ASN A 46 -4.46 7.83 6.55
N GLU A 47 -4.54 6.53 6.71
CA GLU A 47 -3.63 5.82 7.59
C GLU A 47 -2.26 5.69 6.93
N PRO A 48 -1.19 6.09 7.60
CA PRO A 48 0.14 5.85 7.07
C PRO A 48 0.43 4.36 7.00
N GLN A 49 1.02 3.94 5.91
CA GLN A 49 1.41 2.56 5.71
C GLN A 49 2.89 2.48 5.42
N ALA A 50 3.52 1.45 5.96
CA ALA A 50 4.90 1.19 5.65
C ALA A 50 5.04 0.75 4.20
N ALA A 51 6.04 1.28 3.54
CA ALA A 51 6.31 0.94 2.15
C ALA A 51 7.81 0.92 1.92
N THR A 52 8.21 0.30 0.83
CA THR A 52 9.59 0.32 0.38
C THR A 52 9.65 1.14 -0.89
N LYS A 53 10.48 2.16 -0.87
CA LYS A 53 10.68 3.02 -2.04
C LYS A 53 11.88 2.53 -2.83
N VAL A 54 11.67 2.30 -4.10
CA VAL A 54 12.71 1.87 -5.03
C VAL A 54 12.99 3.02 -5.97
N VAL A 55 14.18 3.60 -5.88
CA VAL A 55 14.60 4.73 -6.70
C VAL A 55 15.66 4.25 -7.67
N LEU A 56 15.36 4.25 -8.96
CA LEU A 56 16.29 3.76 -9.95
C LEU A 56 17.48 4.69 -10.12
N LYS A 57 18.66 4.08 -10.22
CA LYS A 57 19.88 4.77 -10.63
C LYS A 57 19.94 4.67 -12.15
N GLU A 58 19.38 5.67 -12.80
CA GLU A 58 19.18 5.57 -14.24
C GLU A 58 20.46 5.38 -15.05
N ASP A 59 21.53 6.03 -14.63
CA ASP A 59 22.80 5.89 -15.31
C ASP A 59 23.30 4.45 -15.22
N GLU A 60 23.22 3.83 -14.05
CA GLU A 60 23.64 2.45 -13.86
C GLU A 60 22.74 1.48 -14.61
N ALA A 61 21.44 1.71 -14.57
CA ALA A 61 20.50 0.86 -15.29
C ALA A 61 20.79 0.91 -16.78
N THR A 62 20.96 2.11 -17.33
CA THR A 62 21.30 2.26 -18.74
C THR A 62 22.61 1.59 -19.09
N ARG A 63 23.63 1.78 -18.26
CA ARG A 63 24.93 1.19 -18.49
C ARG A 63 24.85 -0.34 -18.55
N LEU A 64 24.03 -0.92 -17.71
CA LEU A 64 23.87 -2.38 -17.63
C LEU A 64 22.83 -2.93 -18.58
N GLY A 65 22.20 -2.09 -19.37
CA GLY A 65 21.21 -2.54 -20.35
C GLY A 65 19.88 -2.92 -19.75
N VAL A 66 19.50 -2.31 -18.63
CA VAL A 66 18.23 -2.54 -17.98
C VAL A 66 17.27 -1.41 -18.33
N SER A 67 16.09 -1.76 -18.86
CA SER A 67 15.09 -0.76 -19.18
C SER A 67 14.13 -0.53 -18.01
N ASN A 68 13.52 0.64 -17.97
CA ASN A 68 12.48 0.94 -16.99
C ASN A 68 11.34 -0.07 -17.09
N MET A 69 10.96 -0.44 -18.31
CA MET A 69 9.90 -1.43 -18.51
C MET A 69 10.28 -2.79 -17.92
N GLY A 70 11.55 -3.18 -18.05
CA GLY A 70 12.02 -4.44 -17.46
C GLY A 70 11.89 -4.44 -15.94
N VAL A 71 12.24 -3.33 -15.32
CA VAL A 71 12.08 -3.18 -13.87
C VAL A 71 10.60 -3.22 -13.48
N GLU A 72 9.79 -2.42 -14.15
CA GLU A 72 8.36 -2.35 -13.86
C GLU A 72 7.69 -3.72 -14.00
N THR A 73 7.98 -4.40 -15.08
CA THR A 73 7.39 -5.71 -15.33
C THR A 73 7.78 -6.71 -14.25
N THR A 74 9.06 -6.74 -13.90
CA THR A 74 9.54 -7.66 -12.89
C THR A 74 8.92 -7.38 -11.54
N LEU A 75 8.88 -6.12 -11.13
CA LEU A 75 8.28 -5.74 -9.86
C LEU A 75 6.77 -6.00 -9.84
N ALA A 76 6.09 -5.73 -10.94
CA ALA A 76 4.67 -5.97 -11.04
C ALA A 76 4.35 -7.46 -10.94
N MET A 77 5.14 -8.30 -11.61
CA MET A 77 4.93 -9.74 -11.57
C MET A 77 5.19 -10.30 -10.18
N ARG A 78 6.16 -9.77 -9.48
CA ARG A 78 6.58 -10.31 -8.19
C ARG A 78 5.75 -9.74 -7.04
N TYR A 79 5.45 -8.44 -7.07
CA TYR A 79 4.85 -7.75 -5.94
C TYR A 79 3.50 -7.11 -6.25
N GLY A 80 3.16 -6.96 -7.52
CA GLY A 80 1.94 -6.27 -7.91
C GLY A 80 0.67 -7.08 -7.82
N LYS A 81 0.81 -8.39 -7.61
CA LYS A 81 -0.34 -9.27 -7.60
C LYS A 81 -1.13 -9.08 -6.33
N GLY A 82 -2.19 -8.31 -6.40
CA GLY A 82 -2.98 -7.96 -5.23
C GLY A 82 -2.43 -6.81 -4.44
N LEU A 83 -1.30 -6.23 -4.86
CA LEU A 83 -0.72 -5.05 -4.21
C LEU A 83 -0.49 -3.98 -5.26
N PRO A 84 -0.96 -2.77 -5.02
CA PRO A 84 -0.70 -1.68 -5.95
C PRO A 84 0.77 -1.27 -5.87
N ILE A 85 1.43 -1.22 -7.00
CA ILE A 85 2.74 -0.61 -7.12
C ILE A 85 2.50 0.78 -7.69
N THR A 86 2.86 1.78 -6.92
CA THR A 86 2.61 3.16 -7.31
C THR A 86 3.89 3.76 -7.85
N ASN A 87 3.80 4.29 -9.06
CA ASN A 87 4.89 5.03 -9.68
C ASN A 87 4.65 6.50 -9.37
N THR A 88 5.41 7.06 -8.45
CA THR A 88 5.24 8.46 -8.04
C THR A 88 6.05 9.42 -8.92
N TRP A 89 7.16 8.93 -9.45
CA TRP A 89 8.03 9.69 -10.33
C TRP A 89 8.56 8.74 -11.39
N GLU A 90 9.02 9.28 -12.48
CA GLU A 90 9.68 8.44 -13.45
C GLU A 90 10.88 7.76 -12.79
N GLY A 91 10.84 6.45 -12.73
CA GLY A 91 11.90 5.67 -12.11
C GLY A 91 11.77 5.41 -10.63
N ASP A 92 10.75 5.94 -9.97
CA ASP A 92 10.53 5.72 -8.55
C ASP A 92 9.29 4.83 -8.35
N TYR A 93 9.45 3.79 -7.55
CA TYR A 93 8.37 2.85 -7.28
C TYR A 93 8.19 2.68 -5.79
N ASN A 94 6.94 2.67 -5.34
CA ASN A 94 6.63 2.41 -3.94
C ASN A 94 5.90 1.09 -3.84
N ILE A 95 6.43 0.21 -3.01
CA ILE A 95 5.88 -1.12 -2.81
C ILE A 95 5.41 -1.22 -1.36
N PRO A 96 4.10 -1.34 -1.12
CA PRO A 96 3.59 -1.47 0.24
C PRO A 96 4.14 -2.68 0.94
N VAL A 97 4.46 -2.53 2.21
CA VAL A 97 4.86 -3.63 3.05
C VAL A 97 3.61 -4.18 3.69
N VAL A 98 3.27 -5.42 3.34
CA VAL A 98 2.10 -6.08 3.88
C VAL A 98 2.54 -6.99 5.00
N LEU A 99 2.03 -6.74 6.19
CA LEU A 99 2.28 -7.62 7.33
C LEU A 99 1.29 -8.75 7.25
N LYS A 100 1.78 -9.91 6.87
CA LYS A 100 0.96 -11.11 6.92
C LYS A 100 1.27 -11.83 8.20
N SER A 101 0.26 -12.14 8.93
CA SER A 101 0.43 -12.82 10.18
C SER A 101 0.96 -14.23 10.01
N LYS A 102 1.01 -14.76 8.76
CA LYS A 102 1.43 -16.09 8.59
C LYS A 102 2.48 -16.19 7.63
N LYS A 103 3.46 -16.82 7.83
CA LYS A 103 4.40 -17.22 7.05
C LYS A 103 4.54 -16.58 5.92
N SER A 104 5.12 -16.52 5.55
CA SER A 104 6.16 -16.45 5.05
C SER A 104 6.37 -16.18 3.60
N ASP A 105 5.44 -15.66 2.91
CA ASP A 105 5.62 -15.17 1.58
C ASP A 105 5.90 -13.71 1.60
N GLN A 106 6.30 -13.21 2.73
CA GLN A 106 6.65 -11.82 2.82
C GLN A 106 8.02 -11.60 2.25
N SER A 107 8.06 -10.74 1.25
CA SER A 107 9.32 -10.27 0.75
C SER A 107 9.83 -9.20 1.68
N THR A 108 11.02 -9.39 2.20
CA THR A 108 11.68 -8.37 3.00
C THR A 108 12.37 -7.37 2.07
N PRO A 109 12.72 -6.17 2.54
CA PRO A 109 13.51 -5.24 1.72
C PRO A 109 14.80 -5.86 1.22
N GLN A 110 15.36 -6.82 1.95
CA GLN A 110 16.57 -7.50 1.53
C GLN A 110 16.29 -8.43 0.35
N ASP A 111 15.14 -9.11 0.38
CA ASP A 111 14.74 -9.96 -0.74
C ASP A 111 14.47 -9.12 -1.97
N LEU A 112 13.88 -7.95 -1.80
CA LEU A 112 13.65 -7.04 -2.89
C LEU A 112 14.96 -6.57 -3.51
N ALA A 113 15.97 -6.32 -2.70
CA ALA A 113 17.29 -5.90 -3.18
C ALA A 113 17.93 -6.94 -4.09
N ASN A 114 17.64 -8.20 -3.84
CA ASN A 114 18.20 -9.32 -4.59
C ASN A 114 17.33 -9.76 -5.77
N GLU A 115 16.23 -9.08 -6.00
CA GLU A 115 15.36 -9.42 -7.12
C GLU A 115 16.11 -9.29 -8.43
N GLN A 116 16.04 -10.31 -9.26
CA GLN A 116 16.80 -10.37 -10.50
C GLN A 116 16.06 -9.68 -11.62
N ILE A 117 16.67 -8.65 -12.16
CA ILE A 117 16.07 -7.83 -13.23
C ILE A 117 16.73 -8.21 -14.55
N PRO A 118 15.94 -8.54 -15.57
CA PRO A 118 16.52 -8.96 -16.83
C PRO A 118 17.22 -7.82 -17.57
N VAL A 119 18.35 -8.14 -18.16
CA VAL A 119 19.05 -7.24 -19.08
C VAL A 119 18.38 -7.36 -20.44
N GLN A 120 18.29 -6.25 -21.17
CA GLN A 120 17.62 -6.23 -22.48
C GLN A 120 18.15 -7.27 -23.45
N ALA A 121 19.43 -7.59 -23.37
CA ALA A 121 20.01 -8.61 -24.23
C ALA A 121 19.44 -10.01 -23.96
N GLY A 122 18.71 -10.18 -22.86
CA GLY A 122 17.96 -11.40 -22.61
C GLY A 122 18.73 -12.57 -22.06
N LEU A 123 20.03 -12.43 -21.87
CA LEU A 123 20.88 -13.55 -21.46
C LEU A 123 21.33 -13.51 -20.02
N SER A 124 21.09 -12.43 -19.33
CA SER A 124 21.54 -12.29 -17.95
C SER A 124 20.59 -11.41 -17.16
N THR A 125 20.79 -11.41 -15.87
CA THR A 125 20.04 -10.56 -14.94
C THR A 125 21.01 -9.84 -14.03
N VAL A 126 20.52 -8.75 -13.42
CA VAL A 126 21.27 -8.04 -12.40
C VAL A 126 20.37 -7.87 -11.18
N PRO A 127 20.91 -7.90 -9.97
CA PRO A 127 20.08 -7.67 -8.79
C PRO A 127 19.65 -6.21 -8.69
N LEU A 128 18.46 -6.02 -8.21
CA LEU A 128 17.86 -4.67 -8.11
C LEU A 128 18.76 -3.71 -7.35
N ARG A 129 19.47 -4.17 -6.33
CA ARG A 129 20.35 -3.29 -5.54
C ARG A 129 21.44 -2.62 -6.36
N GLN A 130 21.83 -3.21 -7.49
CA GLN A 130 22.84 -2.60 -8.36
C GLN A 130 22.34 -1.42 -9.14
N ILE A 131 21.05 -1.39 -9.41
CA ILE A 131 20.46 -0.38 -10.26
C ILE A 131 19.44 0.51 -9.53
N ALA A 132 19.29 0.33 -8.23
CA ALA A 132 18.33 1.11 -7.46
C ALA A 132 18.77 1.27 -6.02
N ASN A 133 18.33 2.36 -5.42
CA ASN A 133 18.38 2.55 -3.98
C ASN A 133 17.04 2.08 -3.41
N ILE A 134 17.10 1.34 -2.32
CA ILE A 134 15.93 0.74 -1.69
C ILE A 134 15.82 1.31 -0.30
N GLU A 135 14.75 2.04 -0.04
CA GLU A 135 14.61 2.82 1.18
C GLU A 135 13.27 2.58 1.84
N PRO A 136 13.23 2.47 3.17
CA PRO A 136 11.94 2.44 3.85
C PRO A 136 11.26 3.79 3.73
N THR A 137 9.95 3.79 3.62
CA THR A 137 9.17 5.01 3.55
C THR A 137 7.79 4.78 4.14
N TRP A 138 7.03 5.85 4.22
CA TRP A 138 5.64 5.79 4.64
C TRP A 138 4.79 6.42 3.58
N GLU A 139 3.65 5.82 3.32
CA GLU A 139 2.68 6.35 2.39
C GLU A 139 1.34 6.51 3.07
N ASN A 140 0.54 7.42 2.59
CA ASN A 140 -0.86 7.48 2.99
C ASN A 140 -1.58 6.25 2.47
N GLY A 141 -2.62 5.84 3.20
CA GLY A 141 -3.39 4.69 2.82
C GLY A 141 -3.88 4.77 1.38
N GLN A 142 -3.95 3.64 0.75
CA GLN A 142 -4.34 3.57 -0.66
C GLN A 142 -5.76 3.11 -0.79
N VAL A 143 -6.44 3.66 -1.79
CA VAL A 143 -7.76 3.19 -2.15
C VAL A 143 -7.60 1.89 -2.92
N VAL A 144 -8.16 0.82 -2.39
CA VAL A 144 -8.04 -0.50 -3.01
C VAL A 144 -8.99 -0.58 -4.20
N ARG A 145 -8.46 -1.02 -5.34
CA ARG A 145 -9.27 -1.21 -6.54
C ARG A 145 -9.36 -2.69 -6.89
N ARG A 146 -10.59 -3.16 -7.03
CA ARG A 146 -10.86 -4.52 -7.50
C ARG A 146 -11.94 -4.45 -8.56
N ASN A 147 -11.68 -5.03 -9.72
CA ASN A 147 -12.66 -5.10 -10.81
C ASN A 147 -13.20 -3.72 -11.22
N GLY A 148 -12.34 -2.70 -11.19
CA GLY A 148 -12.75 -1.35 -11.55
C GLY A 148 -13.49 -0.60 -10.47
N VAL A 149 -13.60 -1.17 -9.27
CA VAL A 149 -14.30 -0.56 -8.15
C VAL A 149 -13.32 -0.24 -7.05
N TYR A 150 -13.36 0.98 -6.56
CA TYR A 150 -12.53 1.42 -5.45
C TYR A 150 -13.30 1.27 -4.14
N THR A 151 -12.59 1.04 -3.07
CA THR A 151 -13.20 0.89 -1.75
C THR A 151 -12.43 1.71 -0.72
N ILE A 152 -13.16 2.48 0.07
CA ILE A 152 -12.62 3.20 1.22
C ILE A 152 -13.40 2.75 2.45
N SER A 153 -12.69 2.42 3.51
CA SER A 153 -13.32 2.07 4.78
C SER A 153 -13.24 3.25 5.75
N VAL A 154 -14.37 3.54 6.39
CA VAL A 154 -14.42 4.47 7.50
C VAL A 154 -14.47 3.65 8.78
N LEU A 155 -13.57 3.96 9.69
CA LEU A 155 -13.34 3.16 10.88
C LEU A 155 -13.58 4.01 12.12
N ALA A 156 -14.16 3.40 13.14
CA ALA A 156 -14.38 4.08 14.39
C ALA A 156 -14.33 3.10 15.55
N ASP A 157 -13.90 3.58 16.68
CA ASP A 157 -13.94 2.83 17.93
C ASP A 157 -15.13 3.31 18.76
N VAL A 158 -15.72 2.40 19.49
CA VAL A 158 -16.81 2.74 20.40
C VAL A 158 -16.21 2.98 21.78
N GLU A 159 -16.58 4.10 22.38
CA GLU A 159 -16.15 4.38 23.74
C GLU A 159 -16.73 3.33 24.69
N ARG A 160 -15.85 2.63 25.37
CA ARG A 160 -16.27 1.62 26.34
C ARG A 160 -16.22 2.21 27.72
N GLY A 161 -17.25 2.95 28.04
CA GLY A 161 -17.45 3.35 29.41
C GLY A 161 -18.07 2.23 30.21
N GLU A 162 -18.29 2.46 31.47
CA GLU A 162 -18.95 1.49 32.33
C GLU A 162 -20.32 1.13 31.80
N ASN A 163 -20.95 2.06 31.13
CA ASN A 163 -22.29 1.84 30.60
C ASN A 163 -22.30 1.13 29.27
N ALA A 164 -21.18 0.93 28.66
CA ALA A 164 -21.13 0.24 27.39
C ALA A 164 -21.51 -1.23 27.53
N MET A 165 -21.52 -1.70 28.73
CA MET A 165 -21.90 -3.09 29.00
C MET A 165 -23.38 -3.26 29.20
N ALA A 166 -24.10 -2.20 29.27
CA ALA A 166 -25.54 -2.28 29.47
C ALA A 166 -26.28 -2.77 28.25
#